data_b9f7fc59d1256be48594271b6c2012b4
#
_entry.id   b9f7fc59d1256be48594271b6c2012b4
#
_cell.length_a   1.000
_cell.length_b   1.000
_cell.length_c   1.000
_cell.angle_alpha   90.00
_cell.angle_beta   90.00
_cell.angle_gamma   90.00
#
_symmetry.space_group_name_H-M   'P 1'
#
loop_
_entity.id
_entity.type
_entity.pdbx_description
1 polymer ?
#
loop_
_entity_poly.entity_id
_entity_poly.type
_entity_poly.pdbx_seq_one_letter_code
_entity_poly.pdbx_strand_id
1 'polypeptide(L)'
;MGILIELPSVYENLSAVDNLKVRTWTLGISDARILEVLDIVDLKNTGKKQVGKFSMGMKQRLGIAVALLNDPDFLILDEPANGLDPFGIRQLREMRVSFAESGMTVLVSSHILGEIQQTADYIGILANGVLGYQGGQQENLEELFTEIVSRNRG
;
A
#
# COMPACT_ATOMS: atom_id res chain seq x y z
N MET A 1 9.47 -5.28 8.83
CA MET A 1 8.04 -5.20 8.49
C MET A 1 7.63 -3.75 8.36
N GLY A 2 7.01 -3.38 7.24
CA GLY A 2 6.41 -2.07 6.97
C GLY A 2 4.89 -2.16 6.98
N ILE A 3 4.19 -1.11 7.44
CA ILE A 3 2.73 -1.10 7.54
C ILE A 3 2.19 0.26 7.09
N LEU A 4 1.18 0.24 6.24
CA LEU A 4 0.34 1.38 5.90
C LEU A 4 -1.13 1.02 6.15
N ILE A 5 -1.78 1.72 7.08
CA ILE A 5 -3.20 1.52 7.43
C ILE A 5 -3.99 2.70 6.87
N GLU A 6 -4.93 2.40 5.96
CA GLU A 6 -5.84 3.35 5.29
C GLU A 6 -5.17 4.66 4.82
N LEU A 7 -5.20 5.69 5.66
CA LEU A 7 -4.64 7.00 5.35
C LEU A 7 -3.29 7.20 6.02
N PRO A 8 -2.27 7.66 5.28
CA PRO A 8 -0.95 7.89 5.86
C PRO A 8 -1.01 9.05 6.88
N SER A 9 -0.49 8.78 8.07
CA SER A 9 -0.28 9.82 9.10
C SER A 9 0.87 10.71 8.68
N VAL A 10 0.58 11.82 8.00
CA VAL A 10 1.56 12.77 7.47
C VAL A 10 1.32 14.18 8.01
N TYR A 11 2.38 14.95 8.15
CA TYR A 11 2.32 16.38 8.49
C TYR A 11 2.10 17.18 7.22
N GLU A 12 0.91 17.74 7.07
CA GLU A 12 0.51 18.46 5.84
C GLU A 12 1.29 19.75 5.57
N ASN A 13 1.81 20.38 6.62
CA ASN A 13 2.62 21.60 6.56
C ASN A 13 4.09 21.35 6.22
N LEU A 14 4.54 20.09 6.19
CA LEU A 14 5.91 19.69 5.86
C LEU A 14 6.04 19.21 4.41
N SER A 15 7.28 19.21 3.89
CA SER A 15 7.60 18.55 2.62
C SER A 15 7.63 17.02 2.79
N ALA A 16 7.70 16.26 1.68
CA ALA A 16 7.87 14.81 1.73
C ALA A 16 9.17 14.42 2.47
N VAL A 17 10.27 15.08 2.17
CA VAL A 17 11.57 14.86 2.83
C VAL A 17 11.46 15.11 4.33
N ASP A 18 10.86 16.24 4.74
CA ASP A 18 10.76 16.58 6.16
C ASP A 18 9.84 15.62 6.92
N ASN A 19 8.75 15.15 6.28
CA ASN A 19 7.90 14.10 6.84
C ASN A 19 8.68 12.82 7.17
N LEU A 20 9.55 12.39 6.26
CA LEU A 20 10.39 11.22 6.48
C LEU A 20 11.46 11.50 7.55
N LYS A 21 12.07 12.69 7.56
CA LYS A 21 13.07 13.10 8.57
C LYS A 21 12.52 13.05 9.99
N VAL A 22 11.30 13.49 10.23
CA VAL A 22 10.67 13.40 11.57
C VAL A 22 10.68 11.97 12.09
N ARG A 23 10.50 10.97 11.22
CA ARG A 23 10.49 9.56 11.62
C ARG A 23 11.89 8.96 11.72
N THR A 24 12.80 9.35 10.85
CA THR A 24 14.16 8.79 10.83
C THR A 24 15.02 9.29 11.99
N TRP A 25 14.73 10.45 12.54
CA TRP A 25 15.50 11.04 13.64
C TRP A 25 15.55 10.14 14.89
N THR A 26 14.47 9.42 15.16
CA THR A 26 14.40 8.47 16.27
C THR A 26 14.93 7.07 15.91
N LEU A 27 15.05 6.75 14.63
CA LEU A 27 15.39 5.42 14.15
C LEU A 27 16.85 5.30 13.66
N GLY A 28 17.60 6.41 13.60
CA GLY A 28 18.98 6.43 13.12
C GLY A 28 19.12 6.11 11.63
N ILE A 29 18.07 6.32 10.83
CA ILE A 29 18.06 6.08 9.39
C ILE A 29 18.72 7.24 8.65
N SER A 30 19.57 6.95 7.68
CA SER A 30 20.32 7.95 6.93
C SER A 30 19.47 8.80 5.97
N ASP A 31 19.90 10.04 5.68
CA ASP A 31 19.26 10.88 4.66
C ASP A 31 19.32 10.23 3.26
N ALA A 32 20.32 9.40 2.98
CA ALA A 32 20.42 8.66 1.72
C ALA A 32 19.23 7.70 1.55
N ARG A 33 18.82 7.00 2.61
CA ARG A 33 17.64 6.13 2.58
C ARG A 33 16.34 6.90 2.35
N ILE A 34 16.23 8.11 2.89
CA ILE A 34 15.07 8.99 2.63
C ILE A 34 14.94 9.27 1.12
N LEU A 35 16.03 9.65 0.48
CA LEU A 35 16.03 9.95 -0.97
C LEU A 35 15.73 8.70 -1.80
N GLU A 36 16.26 7.56 -1.41
CA GLU A 36 16.02 6.26 -2.05
C GLU A 36 14.53 5.88 -1.99
N VAL A 37 13.90 5.90 -0.81
CA VAL A 37 12.48 5.53 -0.71
C VAL A 37 11.57 6.53 -1.43
N LEU A 38 11.92 7.82 -1.47
CA LEU A 38 11.19 8.81 -2.25
C LEU A 38 11.34 8.58 -3.77
N ASP A 39 12.46 8.07 -4.21
CA ASP A 39 12.68 7.67 -5.60
C ASP A 39 11.82 6.45 -5.96
N ILE A 40 11.83 5.42 -5.11
CA ILE A 40 11.03 4.20 -5.26
C ILE A 40 9.53 4.53 -5.43
N VAL A 41 9.00 5.50 -4.68
CA VAL A 41 7.59 5.88 -4.74
C VAL A 41 7.30 7.06 -5.69
N ASP A 42 8.26 7.46 -6.54
CA ASP A 42 8.15 8.57 -7.49
C ASP A 42 7.71 9.90 -6.85
N LEU A 43 8.33 10.26 -5.71
CA LEU A 43 8.14 11.52 -5.01
C LEU A 43 9.41 12.35 -4.87
N LYS A 44 10.55 11.89 -5.39
CA LYS A 44 11.86 12.54 -5.29
C LYS A 44 11.86 13.99 -5.79
N ASN A 45 11.10 14.24 -6.86
CA ASN A 45 11.06 15.55 -7.54
C ASN A 45 10.05 16.54 -6.95
N THR A 46 9.45 16.22 -5.80
CA THR A 46 8.46 17.12 -5.15
C THR A 46 9.09 18.30 -4.42
N GLY A 47 10.40 18.25 -4.14
CA GLY A 47 11.17 19.32 -3.54
C GLY A 47 10.59 19.80 -2.20
N LYS A 48 10.39 21.11 -2.07
CA LYS A 48 9.82 21.77 -0.87
C LYS A 48 8.28 21.86 -0.88
N LYS A 49 7.59 21.22 -1.85
CA LYS A 49 6.12 21.24 -1.90
C LYS A 49 5.54 20.62 -0.64
N GLN A 50 4.65 21.35 0.04
CA GLN A 50 3.97 20.85 1.23
C GLN A 50 3.02 19.69 0.90
N VAL A 51 2.98 18.68 1.78
CA VAL A 51 2.16 17.48 1.61
C VAL A 51 0.66 17.80 1.58
N GLY A 52 0.20 18.87 2.24
CA GLY A 52 -1.17 19.34 2.14
C GLY A 52 -1.62 19.70 0.72
N LYS A 53 -0.67 19.97 -0.20
CA LYS A 53 -0.92 20.25 -1.63
C LYS A 53 -0.74 19.01 -2.53
N PHE A 54 -0.53 17.83 -1.95
CA PHE A 54 -0.40 16.57 -2.68
C PHE A 54 -1.79 16.06 -3.07
N SER A 55 -1.85 15.34 -4.22
CA SER A 55 -3.03 14.53 -4.54
C SER A 55 -3.15 13.36 -3.55
N MET A 56 -4.32 12.72 -3.50
CA MET A 56 -4.52 11.52 -2.67
C MET A 56 -3.47 10.45 -3.02
N GLY A 57 -3.23 10.18 -4.30
CA GLY A 57 -2.21 9.21 -4.73
C GLY A 57 -0.80 9.59 -4.30
N MET A 58 -0.43 10.87 -4.29
CA MET A 58 0.86 11.31 -3.76
C MET A 58 0.96 11.12 -2.24
N LYS A 59 -0.12 11.40 -1.50
CA LYS A 59 -0.17 11.15 -0.05
C LYS A 59 -0.04 9.65 0.25
N GLN A 60 -0.73 8.81 -0.51
CA GLN A 60 -0.66 7.35 -0.39
C GLN A 60 0.76 6.83 -0.65
N ARG A 61 1.40 7.28 -1.73
CA ARG A 61 2.80 6.95 -2.04
C ARG A 61 3.77 7.41 -0.93
N LEU A 62 3.53 8.57 -0.32
CA LEU A 62 4.33 9.01 0.84
C LEU A 62 4.13 8.08 2.04
N GLY A 63 2.92 7.60 2.29
CA GLY A 63 2.65 6.58 3.32
C GLY A 63 3.41 5.28 3.07
N ILE A 64 3.47 4.82 1.82
CA ILE A 64 4.28 3.66 1.43
C ILE A 64 5.77 3.95 1.65
N ALA A 65 6.28 5.14 1.30
CA ALA A 65 7.66 5.52 1.58
C ALA A 65 8.01 5.43 3.07
N VAL A 66 7.08 5.86 3.95
CA VAL A 66 7.24 5.70 5.40
C VAL A 66 7.36 4.22 5.80
N ALA A 67 6.52 3.36 5.23
CA ALA A 67 6.54 1.93 5.52
C ALA A 67 7.84 1.24 5.04
N LEU A 68 8.46 1.78 3.98
CA LEU A 68 9.70 1.25 3.38
C LEU A 68 10.98 1.74 4.06
N LEU A 69 10.93 2.72 4.97
CA LEU A 69 12.13 3.33 5.57
C LEU A 69 13.09 2.31 6.22
N ASN A 70 12.57 1.30 6.89
CA ASN A 70 13.34 0.27 7.59
C ASN A 70 13.70 -0.94 6.72
N ASP A 71 13.65 -0.82 5.40
CA ASP A 71 13.95 -1.90 4.46
C ASP A 71 13.24 -3.23 4.82
N PRO A 72 11.90 -3.25 4.78
CA PRO A 72 11.15 -4.40 5.26
C PRO A 72 11.13 -5.54 4.23
N ASP A 73 11.26 -6.79 4.70
CA ASP A 73 10.99 -7.99 3.88
C ASP A 73 9.47 -8.26 3.74
N PHE A 74 8.64 -7.64 4.59
CA PHE A 74 7.20 -7.82 4.64
C PHE A 74 6.49 -6.48 4.75
N LEU A 75 5.60 -6.19 3.80
CA LEU A 75 4.82 -4.95 3.69
C LEU A 75 3.33 -5.24 3.80
N ILE A 76 2.64 -4.54 4.70
CA ILE A 76 1.18 -4.60 4.85
C ILE A 76 0.58 -3.30 4.36
N LEU A 77 -0.37 -3.39 3.45
CA LEU A 77 -1.12 -2.28 2.88
C LEU A 77 -2.62 -2.51 3.09
N ASP A 78 -3.23 -1.70 3.96
CA ASP A 78 -4.66 -1.79 4.25
C ASP A 78 -5.42 -0.80 3.37
N GLU A 79 -6.30 -1.32 2.49
CA GLU A 79 -7.11 -0.56 1.53
C GLU A 79 -6.35 0.55 0.77
N PRO A 80 -5.14 0.28 0.23
CA PRO A 80 -4.26 1.33 -0.28
C PRO A 80 -4.78 2.02 -1.55
N ALA A 81 -5.80 1.47 -2.22
CA ALA A 81 -6.42 2.02 -3.42
C ALA A 81 -7.59 2.97 -3.11
N ASN A 82 -8.01 3.10 -1.84
CA ASN A 82 -9.15 3.93 -1.47
C ASN A 82 -8.95 5.41 -1.85
N GLY A 83 -9.95 5.97 -2.53
CA GLY A 83 -9.94 7.37 -2.94
C GLY A 83 -8.98 7.71 -4.09
N LEU A 84 -8.35 6.72 -4.71
CA LEU A 84 -7.53 6.91 -5.90
C LEU A 84 -8.38 6.91 -7.18
N ASP A 85 -7.95 7.72 -8.15
CA ASP A 85 -8.46 7.63 -9.52
C ASP A 85 -7.89 6.38 -10.24
N PRO A 86 -8.42 6.01 -11.41
CA PRO A 86 -7.96 4.83 -12.15
C PRO A 86 -6.46 4.86 -12.50
N PHE A 87 -5.88 6.04 -12.69
CA PHE A 87 -4.46 6.19 -12.96
C PHE A 87 -3.62 5.91 -11.71
N GLY A 88 -4.04 6.45 -10.55
CA GLY A 88 -3.39 6.19 -9.26
C GLY A 88 -3.46 4.71 -8.85
N ILE A 89 -4.60 4.05 -9.10
CA ILE A 89 -4.75 2.61 -8.85
C ILE A 89 -3.73 1.81 -9.69
N ARG A 90 -3.59 2.13 -10.97
CA ARG A 90 -2.61 1.45 -11.85
C ARG A 90 -1.17 1.67 -11.37
N GLN A 91 -0.79 2.90 -11.03
CA GLN A 91 0.54 3.19 -10.50
C GLN A 91 0.82 2.41 -9.20
N LEU A 92 -0.16 2.33 -8.30
CA LEU A 92 -0.04 1.58 -7.06
C LEU A 92 0.12 0.08 -7.33
N ARG A 93 -0.60 -0.46 -8.32
CA ARG A 93 -0.48 -1.86 -8.76
C ARG A 93 0.94 -2.17 -9.25
N GLU A 94 1.44 -1.37 -10.18
CA GLU A 94 2.79 -1.52 -10.74
C GLU A 94 3.86 -1.50 -9.63
N MET A 95 3.70 -0.60 -8.67
CA MET A 95 4.61 -0.49 -7.51
C MET A 95 4.56 -1.76 -6.63
N ARG A 96 3.37 -2.30 -6.32
CA ARG A 96 3.23 -3.53 -5.52
C ARG A 96 3.87 -4.73 -6.22
N VAL A 97 3.68 -4.85 -7.53
CA VAL A 97 4.30 -5.92 -8.33
C VAL A 97 5.82 -5.79 -8.27
N SER A 98 6.38 -4.59 -8.44
CA SER A 98 7.83 -4.40 -8.38
C SER A 98 8.42 -4.73 -7.00
N PHE A 99 7.68 -4.49 -5.91
CA PHE A 99 8.09 -4.91 -4.56
C PHE A 99 8.16 -6.43 -4.44
N ALA A 100 7.14 -7.14 -4.93
CA ALA A 100 7.12 -8.60 -4.92
C ALA A 100 8.25 -9.20 -5.78
N GLU A 101 8.50 -8.65 -6.97
CA GLU A 101 9.61 -9.04 -7.85
C GLU A 101 10.98 -8.80 -7.22
N SER A 102 11.11 -7.80 -6.34
CA SER A 102 12.35 -7.57 -5.57
C SER A 102 12.53 -8.52 -4.37
N GLY A 103 11.58 -9.44 -4.15
CA GLY A 103 11.63 -10.44 -3.07
C GLY A 103 10.88 -10.04 -1.80
N MET A 104 10.19 -8.90 -1.79
CA MET A 104 9.36 -8.46 -0.66
C MET A 104 8.03 -9.21 -0.65
N THR A 105 7.58 -9.68 0.50
CA THR A 105 6.22 -10.18 0.66
C THR A 105 5.26 -9.03 0.89
N VAL A 106 4.23 -8.89 0.04
CA VAL A 106 3.25 -7.81 0.13
C VAL A 106 1.87 -8.37 0.47
N LEU A 107 1.34 -8.01 1.63
CA LEU A 107 -0.03 -8.32 2.04
C LEU A 107 -0.91 -7.08 1.80
N VAL A 108 -1.98 -7.25 1.04
CA VAL A 108 -2.91 -6.17 0.69
C VAL A 108 -4.33 -6.54 1.09
N SER A 109 -5.00 -5.69 1.87
CA SER A 109 -6.45 -5.74 1.96
C SER A 109 -7.08 -4.89 0.85
N SER A 110 -8.18 -5.36 0.26
CA SER A 110 -8.93 -4.60 -0.74
C SER A 110 -10.35 -5.16 -0.90
N HIS A 111 -11.29 -4.28 -1.19
CA HIS A 111 -12.64 -4.65 -1.63
C HIS A 111 -12.79 -4.58 -3.16
N ILE A 112 -11.75 -4.19 -3.90
CA ILE A 112 -11.74 -4.12 -5.37
C ILE A 112 -11.26 -5.47 -5.92
N LEU A 113 -12.19 -6.42 -6.10
CA LEU A 113 -11.88 -7.80 -6.49
C LEU A 113 -11.07 -7.89 -7.79
N GLY A 114 -11.38 -7.06 -8.78
CA GLY A 114 -10.64 -7.03 -10.05
C GLY A 114 -9.16 -6.66 -9.91
N GLU A 115 -8.79 -5.83 -8.91
CA GLU A 115 -7.39 -5.52 -8.61
C GLU A 115 -6.68 -6.73 -7.98
N ILE A 116 -7.34 -7.40 -7.05
CA ILE A 116 -6.79 -8.59 -6.40
C ILE A 116 -6.62 -9.72 -7.40
N GLN A 117 -7.61 -9.95 -8.26
CA GLN A 117 -7.57 -11.00 -9.28
C GLN A 117 -6.41 -10.83 -10.26
N GLN A 118 -5.97 -9.58 -10.53
CA GLN A 118 -4.88 -9.31 -11.47
C GLN A 118 -3.48 -9.41 -10.86
N THR A 119 -3.35 -9.36 -9.53
CA THR A 119 -2.03 -9.17 -8.90
C THR A 119 -1.70 -10.14 -7.78
N ALA A 120 -2.71 -10.78 -7.17
CA ALA A 120 -2.47 -11.63 -6.02
C ALA A 120 -2.10 -13.06 -6.43
N ASP A 121 -1.00 -13.59 -5.89
CA ASP A 121 -0.62 -14.99 -6.03
C ASP A 121 -1.44 -15.88 -5.08
N TYR A 122 -1.82 -15.31 -3.92
CA TYR A 122 -2.55 -16.00 -2.87
C TYR A 122 -3.65 -15.11 -2.28
N ILE A 123 -4.83 -15.65 -2.07
CA ILE A 123 -6.03 -14.89 -1.70
C ILE A 123 -6.64 -15.48 -0.43
N GLY A 124 -7.02 -14.59 0.49
CA GLY A 124 -7.88 -14.88 1.63
C GLY A 124 -9.18 -14.09 1.55
N ILE A 125 -10.34 -14.73 1.74
CA ILE A 125 -11.64 -14.06 1.81
C ILE A 125 -12.16 -14.08 3.24
N LEU A 126 -12.29 -12.90 3.83
CA LEU A 126 -12.84 -12.67 5.16
C LEU A 126 -14.28 -12.16 5.04
N ALA A 127 -15.21 -12.83 5.70
CA ALA A 127 -16.60 -12.38 5.78
C ALA A 127 -17.13 -12.55 7.22
N ASN A 128 -17.65 -11.47 7.82
CA ASN A 128 -18.17 -11.44 9.19
C ASN A 128 -17.20 -12.03 10.24
N GLY A 129 -15.90 -11.74 10.12
CA GLY A 129 -14.87 -12.23 11.05
C GLY A 129 -14.43 -13.68 10.82
N VAL A 130 -14.95 -14.35 9.78
CA VAL A 130 -14.61 -15.74 9.44
C VAL A 130 -13.81 -15.77 8.14
N LEU A 131 -12.70 -16.52 8.14
CA LEU A 131 -11.92 -16.81 6.94
C LEU A 131 -12.65 -17.90 6.14
N GLY A 132 -13.38 -17.50 5.11
CA GLY A 132 -14.21 -18.40 4.30
C GLY A 132 -13.45 -19.08 3.16
N TYR A 133 -12.35 -18.49 2.70
CA TYR A 133 -11.46 -19.05 1.68
C TYR A 133 -10.02 -18.64 1.94
N GLN A 134 -9.11 -19.54 1.62
CA GLN A 134 -7.67 -19.28 1.58
C GLN A 134 -7.04 -20.19 0.51
N GLY A 135 -6.38 -19.59 -0.48
CA GLY A 135 -5.78 -20.36 -1.57
C GLY A 135 -5.17 -19.50 -2.66
N GLY A 136 -4.71 -20.14 -3.73
CA GLY A 136 -4.18 -19.48 -4.92
C GLY A 136 -5.26 -18.69 -5.68
N GLN A 137 -4.82 -18.02 -6.74
CA GLN A 137 -5.66 -17.23 -7.62
C GLN A 137 -6.86 -18.04 -8.16
N GLN A 138 -8.01 -17.39 -8.29
CA GLN A 138 -9.27 -17.99 -8.76
C GLN A 138 -9.74 -17.30 -10.02
N GLU A 139 -10.24 -18.07 -10.99
CA GLU A 139 -10.77 -17.51 -12.25
C GLU A 139 -12.04 -16.68 -12.02
N ASN A 140 -12.90 -17.10 -11.09
CA ASN A 140 -14.19 -16.46 -10.77
C ASN A 140 -14.23 -15.95 -9.33
N LEU A 141 -13.32 -15.02 -9.00
CA LEU A 141 -13.19 -14.48 -7.63
C LEU A 141 -14.48 -13.79 -7.13
N GLU A 142 -15.22 -13.12 -8.00
CA GLU A 142 -16.49 -12.45 -7.64
C GLU A 142 -17.58 -13.44 -7.24
N GLU A 143 -17.71 -14.57 -7.96
CA GLU A 143 -18.68 -15.62 -7.62
C GLU A 143 -18.33 -16.27 -6.29
N LEU A 144 -17.05 -16.63 -6.10
CA LEU A 144 -16.55 -17.20 -4.85
C LEU A 144 -16.78 -16.26 -3.67
N PHE A 145 -16.47 -14.97 -3.83
CA PHE A 145 -16.70 -13.96 -2.81
C PHE A 145 -18.18 -13.88 -2.43
N THR A 146 -19.07 -13.82 -3.43
CA THR A 146 -20.53 -13.74 -3.22
C THR A 146 -21.06 -14.96 -2.48
N GLU A 147 -20.60 -16.16 -2.83
CA GLU A 147 -20.97 -17.41 -2.17
C GLU A 147 -20.55 -17.39 -0.69
N ILE A 148 -19.29 -17.02 -0.39
CA ILE A 148 -18.76 -16.97 0.98
C ILE A 148 -19.50 -15.94 1.83
N VAL A 149 -19.73 -14.73 1.30
CA VAL A 149 -20.47 -13.68 2.02
C VAL A 149 -21.91 -14.12 2.29
N SER A 150 -22.56 -14.80 1.34
CA SER A 150 -23.93 -15.29 1.51
C SER A 150 -24.03 -16.38 2.58
N ARG A 151 -23.08 -17.30 2.65
CA ARG A 151 -23.02 -18.35 3.67
C ARG A 151 -22.80 -17.81 5.09
N ASN A 152 -22.07 -16.72 5.23
CA ASN A 152 -21.69 -16.14 6.51
C ASN A 152 -22.59 -14.96 6.93
N ARG A 153 -23.72 -14.72 6.27
CA ARG A 153 -24.74 -13.71 6.63
C ARG A 153 -25.76 -14.21 7.66
N GLY A 154 -25.48 -15.33 8.33
CA GLY A 154 -26.33 -15.88 9.40
C GLY A 154 -26.13 -15.20 10.77
#